data_e005b4bcadb7e732910d1ad8481a27ae
#
_entry.id   e005b4bcadb7e732910d1ad8481a27ae
#
_cell.length_a   1.000
_cell.length_b   1.000
_cell.length_c   1.000
_cell.angle_alpha   90.00
_cell.angle_beta   90.00
_cell.angle_gamma   90.00
#
_symmetry.space_group_name_H-M   'P 1'
#
loop_
_entity.id
_entity.type
_entity.pdbx_description
1 polymer ?
#
loop_
_entity_poly.entity_id
_entity_poly.type
_entity_poly.pdbx_seq_one_letter_code
_entity_poly.pdbx_strand_id
1 'polypeptide(L)'
;MSSLTESETVEQVRRPFIAPTKRKKWLVIQPKSDTPLMVDSGKVSMPLNLLMVATQAKGHFEIDFLDERIGDKVPDDLSEYDVIAMTSRTLNARRAYAIGDKALAQGKQVILGGVHPTMMPDEALRHASSVVFGEIESIYDELTQDIYEGTLKPLYKPEAAAGWKALTEMAHPDFSFARRSKHTSNYSERLPLLATKGCPVGCNFCCTPRIYGKTFRTRELDHMLAEIKSHQSFAGRENVRFSFMDDNICFKPAYAEELFNALVGLGTKWNANISMNFLEKAEFVDLAAQAGCEMFNVGFESVSPETIKYVHKGSNRVGRYEEIVANVHKRGIAIQGYFIFGFDTDTPSSFQHTFDFIMKNRIEFPVFTIATPFPGTPWYEEMKPRIVQHDWNKYDTFHYMYEPEKLPKEQFLKNFIKVQRAIYSWPAILQRLGPRKPDWVWLVNLAMHYFSQRLTPETFL
;
A
#
# COMPACT_ATOMS: atom_id res chain seq x y z
N MET A 1 24.24 53.07 -18.33
CA MET A 1 23.73 53.42 -16.97
C MET A 1 22.23 53.15 -17.00
N SER A 2 21.81 52.10 -16.42
CA SER A 2 20.41 51.88 -16.00
C SER A 2 20.43 50.61 -15.15
N SER A 3 20.22 50.85 -13.88
CA SER A 3 20.22 49.90 -12.76
C SER A 3 19.07 48.92 -12.88
N LEU A 4 19.37 47.63 -12.93
CA LEU A 4 18.42 46.56 -12.67
C LEU A 4 18.21 46.46 -11.14
N THR A 5 17.01 46.75 -10.71
CA THR A 5 16.56 46.55 -9.32
C THR A 5 16.37 45.05 -9.06
N GLU A 6 17.13 44.51 -8.13
CA GLU A 6 16.92 43.23 -7.51
C GLU A 6 15.55 43.22 -6.81
N SER A 7 14.65 42.36 -7.27
CA SER A 7 13.40 42.08 -6.53
C SER A 7 13.73 41.16 -5.37
N GLU A 8 13.75 41.67 -4.16
CA GLU A 8 13.74 40.89 -2.92
C GLU A 8 12.48 40.04 -2.86
N THR A 9 12.63 38.75 -3.10
CA THR A 9 11.63 37.75 -2.71
C THR A 9 11.65 37.61 -1.19
N VAL A 10 10.75 38.35 -0.55
CA VAL A 10 10.49 38.19 0.88
C VAL A 10 9.88 36.80 1.10
N GLU A 11 10.68 35.88 1.55
CA GLU A 11 10.20 34.62 2.13
C GLU A 11 9.33 34.99 3.35
N GLN A 12 8.01 34.96 3.17
CA GLN A 12 7.08 35.10 4.29
C GLN A 12 7.26 33.87 5.19
N VAL A 13 8.03 34.03 6.26
CA VAL A 13 8.07 33.07 7.37
C VAL A 13 6.64 32.96 7.91
N ARG A 14 5.91 31.94 7.49
CA ARG A 14 4.56 31.68 8.00
C ARG A 14 4.67 31.37 9.49
N ARG A 15 4.01 32.17 10.32
CA ARG A 15 3.92 31.92 11.77
C ARG A 15 3.17 30.59 11.98
N PRO A 16 3.57 29.77 12.95
CA PRO A 16 2.85 28.53 13.24
C PRO A 16 1.40 28.89 13.62
N PHE A 17 0.45 28.14 13.04
CA PHE A 17 -0.97 28.29 13.31
C PHE A 17 -1.24 27.95 14.79
N ILE A 18 -1.89 28.83 15.52
CA ILE A 18 -2.33 28.61 16.90
C ILE A 18 -3.83 28.30 16.86
N ALA A 19 -4.21 27.07 17.20
CA ALA A 19 -5.62 26.68 17.23
C ALA A 19 -6.42 27.50 18.25
N PRO A 20 -7.68 27.88 17.94
CA PRO A 20 -8.58 28.53 18.88
C PRO A 20 -8.83 27.67 20.12
N THR A 21 -9.28 28.33 21.21
CA THR A 21 -9.61 27.66 22.49
C THR A 21 -10.67 26.55 22.27
N LYS A 22 -11.65 26.77 21.37
CA LYS A 22 -12.62 25.76 20.96
C LYS A 22 -12.09 25.08 19.69
N ARG A 23 -11.65 23.84 19.82
CA ARG A 23 -11.16 23.04 18.68
C ARG A 23 -12.31 22.54 17.84
N LYS A 24 -12.10 22.54 16.53
CA LYS A 24 -12.99 21.81 15.59
C LYS A 24 -12.81 20.31 15.77
N LYS A 25 -13.87 19.55 15.51
CA LYS A 25 -13.87 18.09 15.64
C LYS A 25 -13.78 17.42 14.27
N TRP A 26 -12.80 16.54 14.10
CA TRP A 26 -12.60 15.73 12.90
C TRP A 26 -13.05 14.30 13.13
N LEU A 27 -13.75 13.75 12.16
CA LEU A 27 -13.94 12.31 12.02
C LEU A 27 -13.00 11.80 10.91
N VAL A 28 -12.02 11.00 11.30
CA VAL A 28 -11.05 10.38 10.39
C VAL A 28 -11.55 8.97 10.07
N ILE A 29 -11.81 8.66 8.79
CA ILE A 29 -12.45 7.41 8.38
C ILE A 29 -11.56 6.65 7.40
N GLN A 30 -11.35 5.35 7.67
CA GLN A 30 -10.91 4.38 6.69
C GLN A 30 -12.12 3.68 6.07
N PRO A 31 -12.53 4.03 4.84
CA PRO A 31 -13.65 3.37 4.19
C PRO A 31 -13.31 1.91 3.87
N LYS A 32 -14.33 1.03 3.98
CA LYS A 32 -14.22 -0.36 3.53
C LYS A 32 -14.28 -0.46 2.01
N SER A 33 -13.88 -1.60 1.48
CA SER A 33 -14.22 -2.06 0.13
C SER A 33 -15.43 -2.97 0.20
N ASP A 34 -16.25 -2.98 -0.84
CA ASP A 34 -17.35 -3.94 -0.99
C ASP A 34 -16.83 -5.31 -1.44
N THR A 35 -15.63 -5.34 -2.02
CA THR A 35 -14.99 -6.59 -2.45
C THR A 35 -14.12 -7.14 -1.32
N PRO A 36 -14.31 -8.39 -0.90
CA PRO A 36 -13.43 -9.02 0.08
C PRO A 36 -12.02 -9.15 -0.54
N LEU A 37 -11.05 -8.46 0.03
CA LEU A 37 -9.65 -8.66 -0.34
C LEU A 37 -9.24 -10.09 0.06
N MET A 38 -8.75 -10.85 -0.92
CA MET A 38 -8.28 -12.24 -0.71
C MET A 38 -7.14 -12.38 0.30
N VAL A 39 -6.50 -11.28 0.67
CA VAL A 39 -5.25 -11.29 1.42
C VAL A 39 -5.46 -11.32 2.92
N ASP A 40 -6.68 -11.09 3.39
CA ASP A 40 -6.92 -11.04 4.82
C ASP A 40 -7.33 -12.43 5.34
N SER A 41 -6.43 -13.04 6.08
CA SER A 41 -6.72 -14.11 7.06
C SER A 41 -7.81 -13.71 8.09
N GLY A 42 -8.75 -12.84 7.70
CA GLY A 42 -9.77 -12.24 8.53
C GLY A 42 -9.28 -11.05 9.36
N LYS A 43 -8.00 -10.67 9.26
CA LYS A 43 -7.43 -9.54 10.00
C LYS A 43 -6.76 -8.55 9.03
N VAL A 44 -7.01 -7.27 9.26
CA VAL A 44 -6.45 -6.18 8.43
C VAL A 44 -5.29 -5.47 9.13
N SER A 45 -4.34 -4.93 8.37
CA SER A 45 -3.31 -4.05 8.91
C SER A 45 -3.94 -2.72 9.36
N MET A 46 -3.48 -2.16 10.48
CA MET A 46 -3.87 -0.81 10.89
C MET A 46 -3.56 0.20 9.79
N PRO A 47 -4.41 1.20 9.53
CA PRO A 47 -4.24 2.14 8.43
C PRO A 47 -3.20 3.22 8.78
N LEU A 48 -1.91 2.90 8.59
CA LEU A 48 -0.78 3.74 9.01
C LEU A 48 -0.92 5.19 8.57
N ASN A 49 -1.27 5.42 7.30
CA ASN A 49 -1.40 6.77 6.76
C ASN A 49 -2.42 7.61 7.53
N LEU A 50 -3.59 7.04 7.84
CA LEU A 50 -4.63 7.76 8.60
C LEU A 50 -4.26 7.92 10.07
N LEU A 51 -3.57 6.94 10.68
CA LEU A 51 -3.06 7.09 12.04
C LEU A 51 -2.04 8.23 12.12
N MET A 52 -1.18 8.39 11.12
CA MET A 52 -0.25 9.51 11.03
C MET A 52 -1.00 10.84 10.88
N VAL A 53 -2.00 10.91 10.01
CA VAL A 53 -2.88 12.10 9.87
C VAL A 53 -3.56 12.45 11.19
N ALA A 54 -4.20 11.47 11.85
CA ALA A 54 -4.87 11.66 13.12
C ALA A 54 -3.89 12.13 14.23
N THR A 55 -2.68 11.56 14.23
CA THR A 55 -1.65 11.92 15.20
C THR A 55 -1.18 13.37 15.01
N GLN A 56 -0.95 13.78 13.77
CA GLN A 56 -0.56 15.14 13.46
C GLN A 56 -1.70 16.12 13.77
N ALA A 57 -2.94 15.74 13.46
CA ALA A 57 -4.11 16.59 13.63
C ALA A 57 -4.51 16.79 15.11
N LYS A 58 -4.20 15.86 16.02
CA LYS A 58 -4.61 15.94 17.44
C LYS A 58 -4.09 17.19 18.18
N GLY A 59 -3.04 17.83 17.67
CA GLY A 59 -2.52 19.10 18.20
C GLY A 59 -3.48 20.26 17.98
N HIS A 60 -4.26 20.25 16.91
CA HIS A 60 -5.12 21.34 16.48
C HIS A 60 -6.62 21.00 16.53
N PHE A 61 -6.99 19.72 16.51
CA PHE A 61 -8.37 19.25 16.42
C PHE A 61 -8.70 18.20 17.50
N GLU A 62 -9.99 18.07 17.81
CA GLU A 62 -10.51 16.86 18.48
C GLU A 62 -10.68 15.77 17.42
N ILE A 63 -10.19 14.57 17.68
CA ILE A 63 -10.14 13.50 16.68
C ILE A 63 -10.95 12.28 17.13
N ASP A 64 -11.93 11.92 16.32
CA ASP A 64 -12.50 10.57 16.31
C ASP A 64 -12.00 9.79 15.10
N PHE A 65 -11.81 8.49 15.28
CA PHE A 65 -11.21 7.60 14.29
C PHE A 65 -12.08 6.36 14.10
N LEU A 66 -12.42 6.04 12.83
CA LEU A 66 -13.20 4.89 12.45
C LEU A 66 -12.51 4.10 11.34
N ASP A 67 -12.51 2.79 11.46
CA ASP A 67 -12.08 1.88 10.40
C ASP A 67 -13.21 0.90 10.04
N GLU A 68 -13.91 1.16 8.93
CA GLU A 68 -14.99 0.30 8.49
C GLU A 68 -14.53 -1.13 8.14
N ARG A 69 -13.25 -1.34 7.85
CA ARG A 69 -12.69 -2.65 7.50
C ARG A 69 -12.72 -3.64 8.67
N ILE A 70 -12.69 -3.12 9.89
CA ILE A 70 -12.79 -3.94 11.11
C ILE A 70 -14.22 -4.07 11.65
N GLY A 71 -15.19 -3.35 11.06
CA GLY A 71 -16.59 -3.40 11.44
C GLY A 71 -17.13 -2.14 12.10
N ASP A 72 -16.35 -1.07 12.20
CA ASP A 72 -16.85 0.23 12.62
C ASP A 72 -17.91 0.75 11.65
N LYS A 73 -18.83 1.57 12.14
CA LYS A 73 -19.90 2.14 11.32
C LYS A 73 -19.82 3.66 11.35
N VAL A 74 -19.89 4.26 10.18
CA VAL A 74 -20.05 5.71 10.05
C VAL A 74 -21.41 6.13 10.57
N PRO A 75 -21.52 7.07 11.52
CA PRO A 75 -22.81 7.54 12.05
C PRO A 75 -23.70 8.12 10.94
N ASP A 76 -25.02 8.00 11.13
CA ASP A 76 -25.96 8.65 10.22
C ASP A 76 -26.05 10.15 10.44
N ASP A 77 -26.00 10.58 11.67
CA ASP A 77 -25.89 11.96 12.08
C ASP A 77 -24.42 12.35 12.27
N LEU A 78 -23.96 13.31 11.50
CA LEU A 78 -22.60 13.86 11.55
C LEU A 78 -22.57 15.25 12.20
N SER A 79 -23.66 15.67 12.87
CA SER A 79 -23.81 17.04 13.41
C SER A 79 -22.68 17.45 14.37
N GLU A 80 -22.13 16.49 15.13
CA GLU A 80 -21.04 16.75 16.10
C GLU A 80 -19.68 17.02 15.44
N TYR A 81 -19.50 16.72 14.14
CA TYR A 81 -18.23 16.91 13.45
C TYR A 81 -18.24 18.16 12.59
N ASP A 82 -17.09 18.81 12.51
CA ASP A 82 -16.86 19.94 11.61
C ASP A 82 -16.24 19.46 10.29
N VAL A 83 -15.37 18.46 10.36
CA VAL A 83 -14.60 17.94 9.23
C VAL A 83 -14.68 16.41 9.17
N ILE A 84 -14.89 15.88 7.96
CA ILE A 84 -14.80 14.46 7.64
C ILE A 84 -13.56 14.24 6.76
N ALA A 85 -12.56 13.54 7.27
CA ALA A 85 -11.33 13.25 6.55
C ALA A 85 -11.23 11.76 6.20
N MET A 86 -10.94 11.44 4.95
CA MET A 86 -10.87 10.06 4.46
C MET A 86 -9.69 9.84 3.53
N THR A 87 -9.23 8.59 3.47
CA THR A 87 -8.32 8.13 2.42
C THR A 87 -9.03 7.10 1.54
N SER A 88 -8.72 7.10 0.24
CA SER A 88 -9.21 6.03 -0.61
C SER A 88 -8.17 5.50 -1.60
N ARG A 89 -8.27 4.20 -1.85
CA ARG A 89 -7.73 3.52 -3.02
C ARG A 89 -8.86 3.35 -4.03
N THR A 90 -8.54 2.97 -5.25
CA THR A 90 -9.56 2.86 -6.32
C THR A 90 -10.70 1.92 -5.94
N LEU A 91 -10.38 0.78 -5.33
CA LEU A 91 -11.37 -0.25 -4.96
C LEU A 91 -12.37 0.16 -3.85
N ASN A 92 -12.14 1.27 -3.14
CA ASN A 92 -13.09 1.78 -2.13
C ASN A 92 -13.47 3.26 -2.38
N ALA A 93 -13.18 3.78 -3.56
CA ALA A 93 -13.49 5.16 -3.91
C ALA A 93 -15.01 5.45 -3.84
N ARG A 94 -15.84 4.56 -4.38
CA ARG A 94 -17.30 4.71 -4.31
C ARG A 94 -17.84 4.79 -2.89
N ARG A 95 -17.26 4.01 -1.97
CA ARG A 95 -17.64 4.08 -0.55
C ARG A 95 -17.24 5.41 0.06
N ALA A 96 -16.01 5.87 -0.22
CA ALA A 96 -15.55 7.19 0.22
C ALA A 96 -16.44 8.30 -0.33
N TYR A 97 -16.82 8.24 -1.61
CA TYR A 97 -17.74 9.20 -2.24
C TYR A 97 -19.12 9.22 -1.58
N ALA A 98 -19.72 8.05 -1.33
CA ALA A 98 -21.01 7.97 -0.67
C ALA A 98 -20.97 8.58 0.77
N ILE A 99 -19.87 8.41 1.49
CA ILE A 99 -19.67 9.06 2.80
C ILE A 99 -19.49 10.57 2.61
N GLY A 100 -18.73 10.99 1.60
CA GLY A 100 -18.49 12.39 1.28
C GLY A 100 -19.79 13.12 0.94
N ASP A 101 -20.60 12.56 0.03
CA ASP A 101 -21.91 13.12 -0.37
C ASP A 101 -22.85 13.30 0.83
N LYS A 102 -22.91 12.27 1.70
CA LYS A 102 -23.68 12.32 2.95
C LYS A 102 -23.22 13.44 3.88
N ALA A 103 -21.90 13.63 4.00
CA ALA A 103 -21.32 14.67 4.86
C ALA A 103 -21.54 16.07 4.28
N LEU A 104 -21.34 16.23 2.96
CA LEU A 104 -21.62 17.50 2.26
C LEU A 104 -23.09 17.93 2.40
N ALA A 105 -24.01 16.97 2.27
CA ALA A 105 -25.45 17.21 2.47
C ALA A 105 -25.80 17.69 3.89
N GLN A 106 -24.96 17.37 4.89
CA GLN A 106 -25.06 17.86 6.26
C GLN A 106 -24.22 19.10 6.53
N GLY A 107 -23.70 19.76 5.49
CA GLY A 107 -22.92 20.98 5.59
C GLY A 107 -21.53 20.81 6.19
N LYS A 108 -20.96 19.61 6.14
CA LYS A 108 -19.62 19.32 6.69
C LYS A 108 -18.52 19.60 5.67
N GLN A 109 -17.35 20.00 6.13
CA GLN A 109 -16.16 20.04 5.30
C GLN A 109 -15.67 18.61 5.07
N VAL A 110 -15.45 18.23 3.80
CA VAL A 110 -14.99 16.89 3.42
C VAL A 110 -13.63 16.97 2.78
N ILE A 111 -12.66 16.23 3.32
CA ILE A 111 -11.28 16.15 2.81
C ILE A 111 -11.01 14.72 2.36
N LEU A 112 -10.70 14.55 1.07
CA LEU A 112 -10.31 13.28 0.49
C LEU A 112 -8.82 13.27 0.14
N GLY A 113 -8.11 12.24 0.61
CA GLY A 113 -6.73 11.96 0.23
C GLY A 113 -6.54 10.51 -0.20
N GLY A 114 -5.30 10.13 -0.45
CA GLY A 114 -4.91 8.77 -0.85
C GLY A 114 -4.74 8.59 -2.34
N VAL A 115 -4.52 7.34 -2.76
CA VAL A 115 -4.13 7.01 -4.13
C VAL A 115 -5.16 7.46 -5.16
N HIS A 116 -6.43 7.08 -4.96
CA HIS A 116 -7.46 7.36 -5.97
C HIS A 116 -7.75 8.86 -6.13
N PRO A 117 -7.98 9.66 -5.07
CA PRO A 117 -8.15 11.10 -5.21
C PRO A 117 -6.93 11.81 -5.81
N THR A 118 -5.72 11.30 -5.58
CA THR A 118 -4.50 11.79 -6.22
C THR A 118 -4.50 11.55 -7.73
N MET A 119 -5.03 10.40 -8.18
CA MET A 119 -5.08 10.02 -9.60
C MET A 119 -6.27 10.64 -10.34
N MET A 120 -7.38 10.85 -9.64
CA MET A 120 -8.67 11.29 -10.18
C MET A 120 -9.20 12.50 -9.38
N PRO A 121 -8.43 13.61 -9.29
CA PRO A 121 -8.81 14.74 -8.43
C PRO A 121 -10.13 15.40 -8.84
N ASP A 122 -10.40 15.56 -10.14
CA ASP A 122 -11.63 16.20 -10.64
C ASP A 122 -12.86 15.34 -10.36
N GLU A 123 -12.71 14.01 -10.36
CA GLU A 123 -13.78 13.10 -9.94
C GLU A 123 -14.03 13.21 -8.44
N ALA A 124 -12.96 13.14 -7.64
CA ALA A 124 -13.03 13.18 -6.18
C ALA A 124 -13.62 14.51 -5.67
N LEU A 125 -13.34 15.63 -6.33
CA LEU A 125 -13.88 16.96 -5.99
C LEU A 125 -15.42 17.07 -6.15
N ARG A 126 -16.05 16.18 -6.88
CA ARG A 126 -17.52 16.14 -6.92
C ARG A 126 -18.14 15.61 -5.62
N HIS A 127 -17.34 14.96 -4.78
CA HIS A 127 -17.74 14.27 -3.55
C HIS A 127 -17.01 14.78 -2.30
N ALA A 128 -16.23 15.86 -2.43
CA ALA A 128 -15.45 16.44 -1.35
C ALA A 128 -15.36 17.97 -1.47
N SER A 129 -15.18 18.65 -0.35
CA SER A 129 -14.84 20.08 -0.31
C SER A 129 -13.42 20.32 -0.80
N SER A 130 -12.52 19.34 -0.58
CA SER A 130 -11.11 19.46 -0.90
C SER A 130 -10.46 18.10 -1.13
N VAL A 131 -9.51 18.06 -2.07
CA VAL A 131 -8.65 16.90 -2.35
C VAL A 131 -7.22 17.22 -1.95
N VAL A 132 -6.58 16.28 -1.24
CA VAL A 132 -5.14 16.31 -0.93
C VAL A 132 -4.41 15.39 -1.91
N PHE A 133 -3.53 15.98 -2.72
CA PHE A 133 -2.67 15.25 -3.65
C PHE A 133 -1.44 14.67 -2.93
N GLY A 134 -1.29 13.36 -2.94
CA GLY A 134 -0.13 12.66 -2.37
C GLY A 134 -0.12 12.68 -0.84
N GLU A 135 0.71 13.51 -0.24
CA GLU A 135 0.94 13.54 1.21
C GLU A 135 0.40 14.82 1.86
N ILE A 136 -0.32 14.65 2.96
CA ILE A 136 -0.88 15.75 3.73
C ILE A 136 0.20 16.52 4.51
N GLU A 137 1.29 15.86 4.88
CA GLU A 137 2.30 16.39 5.79
C GLU A 137 2.93 17.69 5.28
N SER A 138 3.11 17.80 3.96
CA SER A 138 3.73 18.97 3.32
C SER A 138 2.81 20.17 3.20
N ILE A 139 1.49 19.96 3.29
CA ILE A 139 0.47 21.01 3.14
C ILE A 139 -0.37 21.18 4.41
N TYR A 140 -0.01 20.47 5.47
CA TYR A 140 -0.83 20.35 6.68
C TYR A 140 -1.12 21.71 7.36
N ASP A 141 -0.13 22.57 7.50
CA ASP A 141 -0.29 23.86 8.20
C ASP A 141 -1.23 24.78 7.41
N GLU A 142 -1.08 24.84 6.09
CA GLU A 142 -1.95 25.58 5.20
C GLU A 142 -3.39 25.05 5.23
N LEU A 143 -3.55 23.73 5.09
CA LEU A 143 -4.85 23.08 5.17
C LEU A 143 -5.54 23.34 6.50
N THR A 144 -4.79 23.27 7.61
CA THR A 144 -5.30 23.52 8.96
C THR A 144 -5.81 24.96 9.11
N GLN A 145 -5.04 25.93 8.64
CA GLN A 145 -5.44 27.33 8.64
C GLN A 145 -6.72 27.55 7.85
N ASP A 146 -6.75 27.07 6.59
CA ASP A 146 -7.89 27.22 5.68
C ASP A 146 -9.17 26.56 6.23
N ILE A 147 -9.06 25.43 6.96
CA ILE A 147 -10.20 24.81 7.66
C ILE A 147 -10.79 25.74 8.71
N TYR A 148 -9.96 26.41 9.51
CA TYR A 148 -10.43 27.29 10.56
C TYR A 148 -11.00 28.61 10.00
N GLU A 149 -10.41 29.13 8.94
CA GLU A 149 -10.85 30.36 8.26
C GLU A 149 -12.04 30.12 7.32
N GLY A 150 -12.36 28.88 6.97
CA GLY A 150 -13.42 28.56 6.01
C GLY A 150 -13.04 28.82 4.55
N THR A 151 -11.76 28.85 4.25
CA THR A 151 -11.17 29.22 2.93
C THR A 151 -10.57 28.01 2.22
N LEU A 152 -11.12 26.80 2.43
CA LEU A 152 -10.63 25.56 1.82
C LEU A 152 -10.45 25.69 0.31
N LYS A 153 -9.26 25.35 -0.17
CA LYS A 153 -8.98 25.22 -1.60
C LYS A 153 -9.53 23.89 -2.11
N PRO A 154 -10.00 23.83 -3.37
CA PRO A 154 -10.43 22.56 -3.97
C PRO A 154 -9.32 21.52 -3.99
N LEU A 155 -8.07 21.92 -4.26
CA LEU A 155 -6.93 21.01 -4.37
C LEU A 155 -5.73 21.55 -3.59
N TYR A 156 -5.19 20.71 -2.68
CA TYR A 156 -3.90 20.92 -2.03
C TYR A 156 -2.88 20.01 -2.66
N LYS A 157 -1.84 20.61 -3.24
CA LYS A 157 -0.75 19.90 -3.90
C LYS A 157 0.56 20.60 -3.60
N PRO A 158 1.61 19.89 -3.15
CA PRO A 158 2.95 20.48 -3.04
C PRO A 158 3.41 21.03 -4.40
N GLU A 159 4.02 22.22 -4.40
CA GLU A 159 4.40 22.93 -5.64
C GLU A 159 5.44 22.19 -6.48
N ALA A 160 6.29 21.38 -5.86
CA ALA A 160 7.29 20.56 -6.54
C ALA A 160 7.62 19.30 -5.72
N ALA A 161 8.31 18.34 -6.37
CA ALA A 161 8.86 17.16 -5.67
C ALA A 161 9.82 17.53 -4.51
N ALA A 162 10.45 18.70 -4.56
CA ALA A 162 11.24 19.27 -3.47
C ALA A 162 10.38 19.78 -2.28
N GLY A 163 9.07 19.92 -2.45
CA GLY A 163 8.14 20.32 -1.41
C GLY A 163 7.68 19.21 -0.46
N TRP A 164 8.15 17.97 -0.65
CA TRP A 164 7.85 16.90 0.30
C TRP A 164 8.65 17.09 1.60
N LYS A 165 7.96 17.08 2.75
CA LYS A 165 8.63 17.09 4.05
C LYS A 165 9.59 15.92 4.22
N ALA A 166 10.65 16.11 5.01
CA ALA A 166 11.51 15.01 5.43
C ALA A 166 10.69 13.99 6.23
N LEU A 167 10.98 12.69 6.05
CA LEU A 167 10.22 11.65 6.75
C LEU A 167 10.43 11.66 8.27
N THR A 168 11.50 12.25 8.74
CA THR A 168 11.80 12.51 10.17
C THR A 168 10.93 13.60 10.79
N GLU A 169 10.32 14.47 9.98
CA GLU A 169 9.37 15.47 10.47
C GLU A 169 7.94 14.92 10.64
N MET A 170 7.71 13.67 10.23
CA MET A 170 6.42 13.01 10.38
C MET A 170 6.25 12.53 11.83
N ALA A 171 5.05 12.72 12.37
CA ALA A 171 4.75 12.22 13.71
C ALA A 171 4.79 10.67 13.75
N HIS A 172 5.25 10.11 14.87
CA HIS A 172 5.07 8.69 15.13
C HIS A 172 3.58 8.37 15.28
N PRO A 173 3.05 7.33 14.63
CA PRO A 173 1.63 7.03 14.68
C PRO A 173 1.15 6.70 16.08
N ASP A 174 0.09 7.35 16.52
CA ASP A 174 -0.58 7.06 17.79
C ASP A 174 -1.62 5.96 17.62
N PHE A 175 -1.24 4.73 17.93
CA PHE A 175 -2.12 3.56 17.80
C PHE A 175 -3.29 3.56 18.80
N SER A 176 -3.31 4.47 19.78
CA SER A 176 -4.45 4.60 20.69
C SER A 176 -5.75 4.93 19.95
N PHE A 177 -5.67 5.64 18.81
CA PHE A 177 -6.83 5.89 17.96
C PHE A 177 -7.48 4.61 17.45
N ALA A 178 -6.70 3.66 16.93
CA ALA A 178 -7.20 2.39 16.46
C ALA A 178 -7.76 1.50 17.60
N ARG A 179 -7.25 1.65 18.83
CA ARG A 179 -7.70 0.90 20.01
C ARG A 179 -9.04 1.36 20.59
N ARG A 180 -9.56 2.50 20.17
CA ARG A 180 -10.87 2.99 20.65
C ARG A 180 -12.04 2.17 20.10
N SER A 181 -11.85 1.47 18.99
CA SER A 181 -12.86 0.55 18.44
C SER A 181 -13.02 -0.70 19.31
N LYS A 182 -14.26 -1.18 19.42
CA LYS A 182 -14.58 -2.49 20.02
C LYS A 182 -14.19 -3.67 19.14
N HIS A 183 -13.80 -3.42 17.90
CA HIS A 183 -13.47 -4.42 16.88
C HIS A 183 -11.97 -4.60 16.68
N THR A 184 -11.13 -4.15 17.61
CA THR A 184 -9.66 -4.17 17.51
C THR A 184 -9.06 -5.56 17.29
N SER A 185 -9.78 -6.64 17.69
CA SER A 185 -9.38 -8.03 17.43
C SER A 185 -9.28 -8.37 15.95
N ASN A 186 -9.92 -7.57 15.08
CA ASN A 186 -9.86 -7.72 13.64
C ASN A 186 -8.61 -7.07 13.00
N TYR A 187 -7.79 -6.38 13.80
CA TYR A 187 -6.47 -5.95 13.34
C TYR A 187 -5.44 -7.07 13.41
N SER A 188 -4.52 -7.05 12.45
CA SER A 188 -3.33 -7.89 12.46
C SER A 188 -2.47 -7.60 13.69
N GLU A 189 -1.79 -8.62 14.20
CA GLU A 189 -0.80 -8.45 15.27
C GLU A 189 0.49 -7.79 14.78
N ARG A 190 0.72 -7.74 13.46
CA ARG A 190 1.85 -7.02 12.88
C ARG A 190 1.54 -5.53 12.84
N LEU A 191 2.38 -4.73 13.50
CA LEU A 191 2.24 -3.28 13.48
C LEU A 191 2.85 -2.72 12.19
N PRO A 192 2.17 -1.79 11.52
CA PRO A 192 2.73 -1.16 10.33
C PRO A 192 3.87 -0.21 10.71
N LEU A 193 4.92 -0.19 9.91
CA LEU A 193 6.09 0.66 10.06
C LEU A 193 6.50 1.19 8.68
N LEU A 194 7.08 2.38 8.63
CA LEU A 194 7.52 2.99 7.37
C LEU A 194 8.93 3.56 7.54
N ALA A 195 9.89 3.02 6.78
CA ALA A 195 11.27 3.48 6.75
C ALA A 195 11.56 4.40 5.55
N THR A 196 10.88 4.15 4.44
CA THR A 196 11.11 4.86 3.17
C THR A 196 9.81 5.18 2.46
N LYS A 197 9.81 6.19 1.59
CA LYS A 197 8.70 6.51 0.69
C LYS A 197 9.19 6.70 -0.74
N GLY A 198 8.39 6.19 -1.69
CA GLY A 198 8.63 6.31 -3.12
C GLY A 198 9.44 5.16 -3.71
N CYS A 199 9.35 5.00 -5.02
CA CYS A 199 10.06 3.98 -5.80
C CYS A 199 10.34 4.51 -7.21
N PRO A 200 11.61 4.79 -7.57
CA PRO A 200 11.96 5.35 -8.87
C PRO A 200 12.04 4.33 -10.02
N VAL A 201 11.73 3.05 -9.78
CA VAL A 201 11.83 1.98 -10.81
C VAL A 201 11.02 2.29 -12.06
N GLY A 202 9.84 2.89 -11.91
CA GLY A 202 9.09 3.43 -13.05
C GLY A 202 8.31 2.40 -13.87
N CYS A 203 7.87 1.29 -13.25
CA CYS A 203 6.94 0.34 -13.88
C CYS A 203 5.71 1.07 -14.42
N ASN A 204 5.28 0.76 -15.65
CA ASN A 204 4.20 1.49 -16.33
C ASN A 204 2.82 1.32 -15.69
N PHE A 205 2.59 0.22 -14.97
CA PHE A 205 1.34 -0.09 -14.26
C PHE A 205 1.28 0.47 -12.82
N CYS A 206 2.39 0.99 -12.28
CA CYS A 206 2.50 1.34 -10.87
C CYS A 206 2.08 2.79 -10.58
N CYS A 207 1.28 2.99 -9.52
CA CYS A 207 0.84 4.31 -9.08
C CYS A 207 1.92 5.11 -8.32
N THR A 208 2.88 4.45 -7.68
CA THR A 208 3.88 5.08 -6.81
C THR A 208 4.62 6.25 -7.47
N PRO A 209 5.14 6.13 -8.72
CA PRO A 209 5.82 7.25 -9.37
C PRO A 209 4.90 8.43 -9.71
N ARG A 210 3.59 8.20 -9.76
CA ARG A 210 2.59 9.25 -9.99
C ARG A 210 2.27 10.04 -8.74
N ILE A 211 2.34 9.39 -7.58
CA ILE A 211 2.09 10.02 -6.27
C ILE A 211 3.31 10.82 -5.84
N TYR A 212 4.49 10.20 -5.86
CA TYR A 212 5.71 10.76 -5.28
C TYR A 212 6.72 11.28 -6.30
N GLY A 213 6.41 11.20 -7.60
CA GLY A 213 7.41 11.40 -8.65
C GLY A 213 8.45 10.26 -8.63
N LYS A 214 9.60 10.49 -9.27
CA LYS A 214 10.74 9.55 -9.22
C LYS A 214 11.63 9.79 -7.99
N THR A 215 11.02 10.13 -6.85
CA THR A 215 11.74 10.39 -5.60
C THR A 215 11.88 9.13 -4.77
N PHE A 216 12.88 9.12 -3.91
CA PHE A 216 13.06 8.12 -2.86
C PHE A 216 13.60 8.82 -1.62
N ARG A 217 12.82 8.78 -0.54
CA ARG A 217 13.15 9.42 0.74
C ARG A 217 13.30 8.37 1.82
N THR A 218 14.23 8.61 2.74
CA THR A 218 14.54 7.73 3.87
C THR A 218 14.32 8.47 5.17
N ARG A 219 13.93 7.74 6.22
CA ARG A 219 13.88 8.27 7.59
C ARG A 219 15.24 8.11 8.25
N GLU A 220 15.58 9.01 9.15
CA GLU A 220 16.75 8.84 10.02
C GLU A 220 16.56 7.65 10.95
N LEU A 221 17.64 6.92 11.21
CA LEU A 221 17.59 5.68 11.99
C LEU A 221 17.13 5.91 13.43
N ASP A 222 17.62 6.96 14.08
CA ASP A 222 17.23 7.29 15.46
C ASP A 222 15.72 7.54 15.57
N HIS A 223 15.14 8.21 14.56
CA HIS A 223 13.70 8.43 14.49
C HIS A 223 12.92 7.10 14.30
N MET A 224 13.44 6.19 13.47
CA MET A 224 12.88 4.84 13.30
C MET A 224 12.97 4.02 14.58
N LEU A 225 14.11 4.02 15.26
CA LEU A 225 14.32 3.28 16.49
C LEU A 225 13.43 3.81 17.63
N ALA A 226 13.23 5.12 17.70
CA ALA A 226 12.30 5.71 18.66
C ALA A 226 10.85 5.25 18.42
N GLU A 227 10.42 5.15 17.15
CA GLU A 227 9.10 4.60 16.82
C GLU A 227 8.97 3.12 17.19
N ILE A 228 9.98 2.30 16.89
CA ILE A 228 10.00 0.88 17.28
C ILE A 228 9.85 0.72 18.80
N LYS A 229 10.58 1.50 19.58
CA LYS A 229 10.44 1.52 21.06
C LYS A 229 9.04 1.92 21.51
N SER A 230 8.45 2.93 20.87
CA SER A 230 7.06 3.32 21.11
C SER A 230 6.09 2.19 20.82
N HIS A 231 6.30 1.42 19.74
CA HIS A 231 5.49 0.26 19.39
C HIS A 231 5.64 -0.88 20.38
N GLN A 232 6.86 -1.15 20.86
CA GLN A 232 7.14 -2.14 21.89
C GLN A 232 6.42 -1.78 23.21
N SER A 233 6.50 -0.51 23.62
CA SER A 233 5.78 0.03 24.77
C SER A 233 4.27 -0.11 24.62
N PHE A 234 3.72 0.25 23.45
CA PHE A 234 2.31 0.11 23.14
C PHE A 234 1.83 -1.35 23.17
N ALA A 235 2.64 -2.28 22.67
CA ALA A 235 2.34 -3.71 22.70
C ALA A 235 2.58 -4.36 24.07
N GLY A 236 3.29 -3.71 24.97
CA GLY A 236 3.68 -4.25 26.28
C GLY A 236 4.66 -5.42 26.18
N ARG A 237 5.44 -5.52 25.08
CA ARG A 237 6.39 -6.59 24.83
C ARG A 237 7.50 -6.14 23.89
N GLU A 238 8.71 -6.70 24.03
CA GLU A 238 9.84 -6.42 23.16
C GLU A 238 9.73 -7.11 21.78
N ASN A 239 9.27 -8.35 21.76
CA ASN A 239 9.13 -9.17 20.57
C ASN A 239 7.92 -8.75 19.73
N VAL A 240 7.98 -7.57 19.09
CA VAL A 240 6.93 -7.06 18.21
C VAL A 240 7.19 -7.50 16.78
N ARG A 241 6.11 -7.84 16.07
CA ARG A 241 6.15 -8.10 14.63
C ARG A 241 5.76 -6.86 13.86
N PHE A 242 6.54 -6.50 12.85
CA PHE A 242 6.31 -5.37 11.98
C PHE A 242 6.00 -5.78 10.55
N SER A 243 5.19 -4.97 9.87
CA SER A 243 5.12 -4.93 8.42
C SER A 243 5.65 -3.59 7.94
N PHE A 244 6.77 -3.60 7.22
CA PHE A 244 7.24 -2.40 6.54
C PHE A 244 6.31 -2.10 5.37
N MET A 245 5.68 -0.92 5.42
CA MET A 245 4.69 -0.46 4.42
C MET A 245 5.34 0.29 3.26
N ASP A 246 6.64 0.15 3.14
CA ASP A 246 7.49 0.77 2.13
C ASP A 246 7.16 0.25 0.73
N ASP A 247 7.23 1.12 -0.29
CA ASP A 247 7.08 0.69 -1.69
C ASP A 247 8.22 -0.23 -2.13
N ASN A 248 9.45 0.06 -1.64
CA ASN A 248 10.66 -0.73 -1.89
C ASN A 248 11.74 -0.36 -0.86
N ILE A 249 11.83 -1.10 0.24
CA ILE A 249 12.70 -0.76 1.37
C ILE A 249 14.18 -0.65 1.02
N CYS A 250 14.62 -1.31 -0.05
CA CYS A 250 16.04 -1.48 -0.38
C CYS A 250 16.51 -0.64 -1.57
N PHE A 251 15.74 0.33 -2.07
CA PHE A 251 16.15 1.11 -3.24
C PHE A 251 17.48 1.85 -3.05
N LYS A 252 17.80 2.27 -1.82
CA LYS A 252 19.14 2.74 -1.41
C LYS A 252 19.83 1.64 -0.57
N PRO A 253 20.77 0.86 -1.13
CA PRO A 253 21.38 -0.28 -0.43
C PRO A 253 22.05 0.12 0.88
N ALA A 254 22.85 1.18 0.88
CA ALA A 254 23.55 1.65 2.07
C ALA A 254 22.60 1.94 3.24
N TYR A 255 21.49 2.64 2.97
CA TYR A 255 20.48 2.90 3.99
C TYR A 255 19.82 1.61 4.50
N ALA A 256 19.52 0.67 3.60
CA ALA A 256 18.92 -0.60 4.00
C ALA A 256 19.88 -1.44 4.86
N GLU A 257 21.17 -1.44 4.54
CA GLU A 257 22.20 -2.10 5.34
C GLU A 257 22.34 -1.46 6.74
N GLU A 258 22.34 -0.13 6.82
CA GLU A 258 22.34 0.61 8.09
C GLU A 258 21.07 0.30 8.92
N LEU A 259 19.90 0.31 8.30
CA LEU A 259 18.62 -0.02 8.94
C LEU A 259 18.64 -1.47 9.48
N PHE A 260 19.05 -2.43 8.66
CA PHE A 260 19.07 -3.83 9.10
C PHE A 260 20.10 -4.06 10.22
N ASN A 261 21.27 -3.43 10.16
CA ASN A 261 22.23 -3.45 11.28
C ASN A 261 21.60 -2.89 12.56
N ALA A 262 20.86 -1.79 12.47
CA ALA A 262 20.19 -1.19 13.63
C ALA A 262 19.06 -2.09 14.20
N LEU A 263 18.46 -2.97 13.40
CA LEU A 263 17.45 -3.92 13.83
C LEU A 263 18.03 -5.19 14.46
N VAL A 264 19.31 -5.51 14.21
CA VAL A 264 19.97 -6.68 14.82
C VAL A 264 19.96 -6.56 16.34
N GLY A 265 19.52 -7.61 17.01
CA GLY A 265 19.48 -7.67 18.48
C GLY A 265 18.24 -7.05 19.14
N LEU A 266 17.35 -6.37 18.38
CA LEU A 266 16.12 -5.80 18.94
C LEU A 266 15.03 -6.86 19.21
N GLY A 267 15.23 -8.12 18.84
CA GLY A 267 14.25 -9.19 18.98
C GLY A 267 12.99 -9.06 18.10
N THR A 268 12.93 -8.04 17.25
CA THR A 268 11.79 -7.79 16.36
C THR A 268 11.75 -8.78 15.21
N LYS A 269 10.55 -9.03 14.68
CA LYS A 269 10.31 -9.80 13.46
C LYS A 269 9.58 -8.96 12.45
N TRP A 270 9.94 -9.08 11.17
CA TRP A 270 9.39 -8.20 10.16
C TRP A 270 9.26 -8.82 8.76
N ASN A 271 8.43 -8.18 7.93
CA ASN A 271 8.36 -8.40 6.50
C ASN A 271 8.43 -7.06 5.75
N ALA A 272 8.80 -7.09 4.48
CA ALA A 272 8.91 -5.90 3.64
C ALA A 272 8.76 -6.21 2.16
N ASN A 273 8.34 -5.19 1.38
CA ASN A 273 8.43 -5.21 -0.07
C ASN A 273 9.88 -4.94 -0.51
N ILE A 274 10.37 -5.75 -1.42
CA ILE A 274 11.75 -5.68 -1.90
C ILE A 274 11.85 -5.92 -3.41
N SER A 275 12.72 -5.19 -4.07
CA SER A 275 13.10 -5.48 -5.46
C SER A 275 14.12 -6.61 -5.55
N MET A 276 13.99 -7.45 -6.58
CA MET A 276 14.76 -8.67 -6.73
C MET A 276 16.27 -8.47 -6.81
N ASN A 277 16.73 -7.39 -7.45
CA ASN A 277 18.15 -7.10 -7.62
C ASN A 277 18.95 -7.02 -6.30
N PHE A 278 18.28 -6.73 -5.17
CA PHE A 278 18.94 -6.71 -3.86
C PHE A 278 19.08 -8.12 -3.28
N LEU A 279 18.21 -9.02 -3.63
CA LEU A 279 18.23 -10.41 -3.18
C LEU A 279 19.31 -11.26 -3.87
N GLU A 280 19.96 -10.73 -4.91
CA GLU A 280 21.11 -11.38 -5.56
C GLU A 280 22.36 -11.40 -4.65
N LYS A 281 22.48 -10.46 -3.69
CA LYS A 281 23.61 -10.35 -2.78
C LYS A 281 23.41 -11.20 -1.55
N ALA A 282 24.27 -12.21 -1.38
CA ALA A 282 24.19 -13.13 -0.26
C ALA A 282 24.31 -12.42 1.10
N GLU A 283 25.24 -11.51 1.22
CA GLU A 283 25.55 -10.77 2.44
C GLU A 283 24.36 -9.91 2.88
N PHE A 284 23.65 -9.33 1.92
CA PHE A 284 22.46 -8.53 2.18
C PHE A 284 21.31 -9.38 2.75
N VAL A 285 21.10 -10.57 2.20
CA VAL A 285 20.07 -11.50 2.69
C VAL A 285 20.46 -12.08 4.06
N ASP A 286 21.77 -12.34 4.30
CA ASP A 286 22.28 -12.74 5.61
C ASP A 286 21.99 -11.68 6.68
N LEU A 287 22.27 -10.43 6.38
CA LEU A 287 22.01 -9.31 7.29
C LEU A 287 20.51 -9.14 7.58
N ALA A 288 19.64 -9.24 6.54
CA ALA A 288 18.19 -9.19 6.73
C ALA A 288 17.68 -10.31 7.66
N ALA A 289 18.22 -11.53 7.50
CA ALA A 289 17.88 -12.66 8.39
C ALA A 289 18.31 -12.40 9.85
N GLN A 290 19.52 -11.89 10.06
CA GLN A 290 20.03 -11.51 11.39
C GLN A 290 19.19 -10.39 12.02
N ALA A 291 18.71 -9.45 11.20
CA ALA A 291 17.82 -8.35 11.59
C ALA A 291 16.38 -8.80 11.90
N GLY A 292 16.06 -10.09 11.73
CA GLY A 292 14.77 -10.66 12.06
C GLY A 292 13.75 -10.70 10.91
N CYS A 293 14.18 -10.58 9.66
CA CYS A 293 13.29 -10.77 8.50
C CYS A 293 12.68 -12.17 8.49
N GLU A 294 11.35 -12.26 8.45
CA GLU A 294 10.62 -13.53 8.33
C GLU A 294 10.16 -13.79 6.90
N MET A 295 9.89 -12.73 6.13
CA MET A 295 9.33 -12.86 4.79
C MET A 295 9.66 -11.64 3.94
N PHE A 296 10.02 -11.87 2.70
CA PHE A 296 10.04 -10.84 1.66
C PHE A 296 8.82 -10.91 0.77
N ASN A 297 8.24 -9.76 0.48
CA ASN A 297 7.20 -9.57 -0.53
C ASN A 297 7.90 -9.21 -1.85
N VAL A 298 7.87 -10.10 -2.81
CA VAL A 298 8.63 -9.99 -4.06
C VAL A 298 7.71 -9.94 -5.26
N GLY A 299 7.74 -8.83 -5.98
CA GLY A 299 7.03 -8.73 -7.26
C GLY A 299 7.81 -9.43 -8.37
N PHE A 300 7.48 -10.69 -8.65
CA PHE A 300 7.96 -11.40 -9.84
C PHE A 300 7.31 -10.86 -11.10
N GLU A 301 6.05 -10.52 -11.00
CA GLU A 301 5.09 -10.12 -12.03
C GLU A 301 4.88 -11.21 -13.08
N SER A 302 5.95 -11.67 -13.73
CA SER A 302 5.91 -12.76 -14.71
C SER A 302 7.22 -13.54 -14.73
N VAL A 303 7.15 -14.80 -15.18
CA VAL A 303 8.31 -15.62 -15.51
C VAL A 303 8.72 -15.49 -16.98
N SER A 304 8.06 -14.61 -17.73
CA SER A 304 8.37 -14.28 -19.13
C SER A 304 9.27 -13.05 -19.23
N PRO A 305 10.46 -13.13 -19.85
CA PRO A 305 11.29 -11.95 -20.11
C PRO A 305 10.60 -10.91 -20.99
N GLU A 306 9.74 -11.34 -21.94
CA GLU A 306 8.96 -10.47 -22.80
C GLU A 306 8.00 -9.61 -21.98
N THR A 307 7.25 -10.25 -21.04
CA THR A 307 6.31 -9.54 -20.15
C THR A 307 7.04 -8.56 -19.24
N ILE A 308 8.19 -8.95 -18.64
CA ILE A 308 8.97 -8.05 -17.77
C ILE A 308 9.46 -6.82 -18.52
N LYS A 309 9.85 -6.97 -19.80
CA LYS A 309 10.20 -5.85 -20.66
C LYS A 309 8.99 -4.97 -20.96
N TYR A 310 7.83 -5.57 -21.28
CA TYR A 310 6.58 -4.86 -21.58
C TYR A 310 6.12 -3.98 -20.41
N VAL A 311 6.22 -4.49 -19.18
CA VAL A 311 5.82 -3.73 -17.98
C VAL A 311 6.91 -2.79 -17.43
N HIS A 312 8.03 -2.62 -18.13
CA HIS A 312 9.16 -1.77 -17.77
C HIS A 312 9.75 -2.05 -16.37
N LYS A 313 9.75 -3.32 -15.93
CA LYS A 313 10.31 -3.70 -14.62
C LYS A 313 11.76 -4.15 -14.72
N GLY A 314 12.65 -3.22 -15.06
CA GLY A 314 14.08 -3.48 -15.29
C GLY A 314 14.86 -4.03 -14.07
N SER A 315 14.29 -3.98 -12.86
CA SER A 315 14.87 -4.60 -11.67
C SER A 315 14.77 -6.14 -11.68
N ASN A 316 13.94 -6.71 -12.54
CA ASN A 316 13.70 -8.14 -12.61
C ASN A 316 14.50 -8.79 -13.76
N ARG A 317 15.28 -9.82 -13.42
CA ARG A 317 16.05 -10.65 -14.36
C ARG A 317 15.56 -12.07 -14.27
N VAL A 318 14.64 -12.48 -15.16
CA VAL A 318 13.98 -13.81 -15.12
C VAL A 318 14.98 -14.95 -14.99
N GLY A 319 16.09 -14.90 -15.73
CA GLY A 319 17.15 -15.92 -15.66
C GLY A 319 17.85 -16.07 -14.30
N ARG A 320 17.64 -15.14 -13.36
CA ARG A 320 18.23 -15.16 -12.02
C ARG A 320 17.22 -15.55 -10.92
N TYR A 321 15.94 -15.72 -11.27
CA TYR A 321 14.89 -15.96 -10.28
C TYR A 321 15.13 -17.17 -9.38
N GLU A 322 15.54 -18.30 -9.96
CA GLU A 322 15.80 -19.53 -9.21
C GLU A 322 16.94 -19.37 -8.21
N GLU A 323 18.03 -18.73 -8.62
CA GLU A 323 19.19 -18.46 -7.77
C GLU A 323 18.81 -17.52 -6.62
N ILE A 324 18.03 -16.46 -6.92
CA ILE A 324 17.56 -15.51 -5.92
C ILE A 324 16.68 -16.21 -4.87
N VAL A 325 15.73 -17.02 -5.31
CA VAL A 325 14.85 -17.77 -4.40
C VAL A 325 15.66 -18.73 -3.53
N ALA A 326 16.59 -19.47 -4.11
CA ALA A 326 17.46 -20.37 -3.36
C ALA A 326 18.31 -19.62 -2.32
N ASN A 327 18.81 -18.41 -2.67
CA ASN A 327 19.56 -17.55 -1.78
C ASN A 327 18.74 -17.12 -0.55
N VAL A 328 17.49 -16.73 -0.75
CA VAL A 328 16.56 -16.32 0.32
C VAL A 328 16.20 -17.52 1.21
N HIS A 329 15.82 -18.65 0.61
CA HIS A 329 15.42 -19.85 1.34
C HIS A 329 16.55 -20.47 2.18
N LYS A 330 17.80 -20.39 1.71
CA LYS A 330 18.98 -20.85 2.49
C LYS A 330 19.08 -20.18 3.86
N ARG A 331 18.49 -18.99 4.01
CA ARG A 331 18.50 -18.19 5.25
C ARG A 331 17.20 -18.28 6.05
N GLY A 332 16.31 -19.17 5.64
CA GLY A 332 15.05 -19.42 6.33
C GLY A 332 13.98 -18.32 6.17
N ILE A 333 14.22 -17.34 5.28
CA ILE A 333 13.26 -16.29 4.98
C ILE A 333 12.22 -16.84 4.00
N ALA A 334 10.93 -16.61 4.27
CA ALA A 334 9.85 -16.97 3.37
C ALA A 334 9.68 -15.96 2.23
N ILE A 335 9.07 -16.38 1.12
CA ILE A 335 8.77 -15.50 -0.01
C ILE A 335 7.26 -15.46 -0.23
N GLN A 336 6.71 -14.24 -0.22
CA GLN A 336 5.42 -13.94 -0.83
C GLN A 336 5.66 -13.42 -2.24
N GLY A 337 5.39 -14.24 -3.24
CA GLY A 337 5.66 -13.94 -4.63
C GLY A 337 4.40 -13.46 -5.35
N TYR A 338 4.43 -12.24 -5.89
CA TYR A 338 3.34 -11.67 -6.68
C TYR A 338 3.54 -11.96 -8.15
N PHE A 339 2.50 -12.49 -8.79
CA PHE A 339 2.45 -12.81 -10.23
C PHE A 339 1.19 -12.20 -10.81
N ILE A 340 1.32 -11.49 -11.92
CA ILE A 340 0.23 -10.82 -12.61
C ILE A 340 -0.04 -11.56 -13.91
N PHE A 341 -1.29 -11.88 -14.17
CA PHE A 341 -1.75 -12.47 -15.42
C PHE A 341 -2.70 -11.54 -16.16
N GLY A 342 -2.68 -11.60 -17.47
CA GLY A 342 -3.59 -10.84 -18.32
C GLY A 342 -2.90 -9.74 -19.10
N PHE A 343 -1.58 -9.67 -19.13
CA PHE A 343 -0.86 -8.80 -20.07
C PHE A 343 -1.00 -9.33 -21.51
N ASP A 344 -0.90 -8.46 -22.51
CA ASP A 344 -0.99 -8.82 -23.93
C ASP A 344 0.10 -9.79 -24.40
N THR A 345 1.18 -9.88 -23.65
CA THR A 345 2.25 -10.85 -23.85
C THR A 345 1.91 -12.25 -23.33
N ASP A 346 0.87 -12.40 -22.49
CA ASP A 346 0.51 -13.68 -21.91
C ASP A 346 -0.15 -14.61 -22.96
N THR A 347 0.12 -15.89 -22.77
CA THR A 347 -0.44 -16.99 -23.56
C THR A 347 -1.01 -18.06 -22.63
N PRO A 348 -1.77 -19.03 -23.13
CA PRO A 348 -2.23 -20.15 -22.29
C PRO A 348 -1.11 -20.87 -21.53
N SER A 349 0.11 -20.92 -22.09
CA SER A 349 1.26 -21.55 -21.42
C SER A 349 1.87 -20.71 -20.29
N SER A 350 1.61 -19.38 -20.24
CA SER A 350 2.10 -18.52 -19.15
C SER A 350 1.67 -19.02 -17.77
N PHE A 351 0.44 -19.53 -17.65
CA PHE A 351 -0.10 -20.09 -16.41
C PHE A 351 0.65 -21.35 -15.97
N GLN A 352 0.93 -22.26 -16.90
CA GLN A 352 1.67 -23.48 -16.59
C GLN A 352 3.13 -23.19 -16.25
N HIS A 353 3.80 -22.33 -17.00
CA HIS A 353 5.19 -21.93 -16.71
C HIS A 353 5.32 -21.29 -15.32
N THR A 354 4.36 -20.44 -14.95
CA THR A 354 4.34 -19.82 -13.61
C THR A 354 4.09 -20.88 -12.52
N PHE A 355 3.15 -21.81 -12.74
CA PHE A 355 2.91 -22.92 -11.82
C PHE A 355 4.19 -23.76 -11.62
N ASP A 356 4.84 -24.19 -12.70
CA ASP A 356 6.05 -25.01 -12.65
C ASP A 356 7.19 -24.31 -11.93
N PHE A 357 7.37 -23.00 -12.20
CA PHE A 357 8.35 -22.17 -11.51
C PHE A 357 8.10 -22.14 -10.00
N ILE A 358 6.86 -21.88 -9.56
CA ILE A 358 6.49 -21.80 -8.15
C ILE A 358 6.70 -23.15 -7.46
N MET A 359 6.30 -24.25 -8.10
CA MET A 359 6.46 -25.60 -7.56
C MET A 359 7.92 -26.00 -7.43
N LYS A 360 8.72 -25.77 -8.49
CA LYS A 360 10.16 -26.03 -8.50
C LYS A 360 10.90 -25.30 -7.40
N ASN A 361 10.57 -24.02 -7.22
CA ASN A 361 11.26 -23.13 -6.30
C ASN A 361 10.61 -23.06 -4.90
N ARG A 362 9.52 -23.82 -4.66
CA ARG A 362 8.86 -23.94 -3.36
C ARG A 362 8.47 -22.59 -2.74
N ILE A 363 7.95 -21.65 -3.54
CA ILE A 363 7.50 -20.35 -3.06
C ILE A 363 6.33 -20.54 -2.08
N GLU A 364 6.44 -20.02 -0.86
CA GLU A 364 5.49 -20.25 0.23
C GLU A 364 4.12 -19.64 -0.04
N PHE A 365 4.11 -18.38 -0.50
CA PHE A 365 2.88 -17.60 -0.68
C PHE A 365 2.81 -17.04 -2.10
N PRO A 366 2.44 -17.83 -3.11
CA PRO A 366 2.19 -17.30 -4.45
C PRO A 366 0.87 -16.51 -4.45
N VAL A 367 0.94 -15.24 -4.82
CA VAL A 367 -0.23 -14.36 -4.98
C VAL A 367 -0.44 -14.11 -6.46
N PHE A 368 -1.58 -14.53 -6.99
CA PHE A 368 -1.95 -14.30 -8.38
C PHE A 368 -2.93 -13.15 -8.46
N THR A 369 -2.64 -12.22 -9.34
CA THR A 369 -3.50 -11.06 -9.60
C THR A 369 -3.80 -10.95 -11.09
N ILE A 370 -4.90 -10.28 -11.42
CA ILE A 370 -5.28 -9.93 -12.78
C ILE A 370 -4.76 -8.54 -13.08
N ALA A 371 -4.14 -8.38 -14.22
CA ALA A 371 -3.61 -7.11 -14.70
C ALA A 371 -4.71 -6.04 -14.70
N THR A 372 -4.55 -5.05 -13.83
CA THR A 372 -5.53 -3.98 -13.58
C THR A 372 -4.91 -2.64 -13.96
N PRO A 373 -5.39 -1.99 -15.02
CA PRO A 373 -4.91 -0.67 -15.41
C PRO A 373 -5.47 0.38 -14.44
N PHE A 374 -4.68 0.77 -13.44
CA PHE A 374 -5.09 1.78 -12.46
C PHE A 374 -5.07 3.19 -13.05
N PRO A 375 -6.11 4.02 -12.79
CA PRO A 375 -6.19 5.37 -13.32
C PRO A 375 -4.94 6.19 -12.97
N GLY A 376 -4.56 7.10 -13.86
CA GLY A 376 -3.38 7.96 -13.73
C GLY A 376 -2.04 7.29 -14.04
N THR A 377 -1.99 5.99 -14.29
CA THR A 377 -0.78 5.31 -14.75
C THR A 377 -0.62 5.40 -16.27
N PRO A 378 0.61 5.34 -16.82
CA PRO A 378 0.81 5.30 -18.28
C PRO A 378 0.06 4.13 -18.92
N TRP A 379 0.05 3.00 -18.25
CA TRP A 379 -0.62 1.81 -18.75
C TRP A 379 -2.15 1.92 -18.76
N TYR A 380 -2.75 2.70 -17.83
CA TYR A 380 -4.18 3.01 -17.88
C TYR A 380 -4.55 3.79 -19.15
N GLU A 381 -3.77 4.80 -19.50
CA GLU A 381 -4.03 5.61 -20.70
C GLU A 381 -3.90 4.78 -21.99
N GLU A 382 -2.94 3.86 -22.04
CA GLU A 382 -2.78 2.89 -23.13
C GLU A 382 -4.00 1.95 -23.22
N MET A 383 -4.45 1.43 -22.10
CA MET A 383 -5.51 0.41 -22.03
C MET A 383 -6.92 1.00 -22.04
N LYS A 384 -7.08 2.29 -21.79
CA LYS A 384 -8.37 2.96 -21.64
C LYS A 384 -9.41 2.64 -22.72
N PRO A 385 -9.07 2.56 -24.03
CA PRO A 385 -10.02 2.20 -25.07
C PRO A 385 -10.50 0.73 -25.00
N ARG A 386 -9.81 -0.14 -24.28
CA ARG A 386 -10.04 -1.58 -24.19
C ARG A 386 -10.61 -2.02 -22.84
N ILE A 387 -10.73 -1.09 -21.87
CA ILE A 387 -11.30 -1.39 -20.56
C ILE A 387 -12.77 -1.70 -20.71
N VAL A 388 -13.21 -2.85 -20.23
CA VAL A 388 -14.61 -3.31 -20.25
C VAL A 388 -15.27 -3.21 -18.87
N GLN A 389 -14.51 -3.00 -17.82
CA GLN A 389 -14.99 -2.85 -16.45
C GLN A 389 -14.74 -1.43 -15.95
N HIS A 390 -15.81 -0.69 -15.62
CA HIS A 390 -15.73 0.70 -15.19
C HIS A 390 -16.18 0.92 -13.73
N ASP A 391 -16.52 -0.13 -13.02
CA ASP A 391 -16.84 -0.05 -11.60
C ASP A 391 -15.57 -0.01 -10.76
N TRP A 392 -15.30 1.12 -10.09
CA TRP A 392 -14.12 1.27 -9.23
C TRP A 392 -14.03 0.21 -8.13
N ASN A 393 -15.16 -0.33 -7.64
CA ASN A 393 -15.15 -1.41 -6.64
C ASN A 393 -14.46 -2.67 -7.16
N LYS A 394 -14.39 -2.84 -8.48
CA LYS A 394 -13.77 -3.99 -9.14
C LYS A 394 -12.31 -3.76 -9.55
N TYR A 395 -11.74 -2.59 -9.25
CA TYR A 395 -10.29 -2.31 -9.45
C TYR A 395 -9.47 -2.85 -8.28
N ASP A 396 -9.59 -4.14 -8.01
CA ASP A 396 -9.04 -4.83 -6.84
C ASP A 396 -7.95 -5.86 -7.18
N THR A 397 -7.51 -5.88 -8.45
CA THR A 397 -6.56 -6.85 -9.00
C THR A 397 -7.07 -8.29 -9.13
N PHE A 398 -8.38 -8.50 -8.91
CA PHE A 398 -9.01 -9.82 -9.06
C PHE A 398 -10.09 -9.85 -10.14
N HIS A 399 -10.71 -8.72 -10.46
CA HIS A 399 -11.70 -8.67 -11.51
C HIS A 399 -11.06 -8.51 -12.89
N TYR A 400 -11.74 -9.08 -13.88
CA TYR A 400 -11.35 -9.00 -15.29
C TYR A 400 -11.63 -7.59 -15.82
N MET A 401 -10.58 -6.91 -16.30
CA MET A 401 -10.65 -5.49 -16.64
C MET A 401 -10.73 -5.22 -18.13
N TYR A 402 -10.07 -6.05 -18.94
CA TYR A 402 -9.98 -5.92 -20.39
C TYR A 402 -9.59 -7.25 -21.02
N GLU A 403 -9.80 -7.42 -22.34
CA GLU A 403 -9.42 -8.60 -23.06
C GLU A 403 -7.96 -8.53 -23.56
N PRO A 404 -7.06 -9.42 -23.07
CA PRO A 404 -5.71 -9.53 -23.59
C PRO A 404 -5.69 -9.99 -25.04
N GLU A 405 -4.73 -9.50 -25.87
CA GLU A 405 -4.69 -9.76 -27.30
C GLU A 405 -4.58 -11.24 -27.67
N LYS A 406 -3.80 -12.01 -26.89
CA LYS A 406 -3.50 -13.43 -27.19
C LYS A 406 -4.35 -14.40 -26.37
N LEU A 407 -5.29 -13.91 -25.56
CA LEU A 407 -5.95 -14.75 -24.56
C LEU A 407 -7.43 -14.34 -24.37
N PRO A 408 -8.37 -14.93 -25.13
CA PRO A 408 -9.79 -14.65 -25.01
C PRO A 408 -10.31 -14.83 -23.56
N LYS A 409 -11.30 -14.07 -23.17
CA LYS A 409 -11.85 -13.97 -21.80
C LYS A 409 -12.14 -15.35 -21.18
N GLU A 410 -12.88 -16.22 -21.87
CA GLU A 410 -13.24 -17.54 -21.35
C GLU A 410 -12.00 -18.39 -21.08
N GLN A 411 -11.03 -18.35 -22.01
CA GLN A 411 -9.79 -19.08 -21.86
C GLN A 411 -8.92 -18.53 -20.73
N PHE A 412 -8.87 -17.20 -20.61
CA PHE A 412 -8.17 -16.53 -19.51
C PHE A 412 -8.74 -16.98 -18.16
N LEU A 413 -10.05 -16.81 -17.93
CA LEU A 413 -10.70 -17.15 -16.67
C LEU A 413 -10.55 -18.64 -16.33
N LYS A 414 -10.72 -19.51 -17.32
CA LYS A 414 -10.52 -20.96 -17.15
C LYS A 414 -9.10 -21.27 -16.65
N ASN A 415 -8.08 -20.69 -17.30
CA ASN A 415 -6.68 -20.95 -16.95
C ASN A 415 -6.32 -20.32 -15.59
N PHE A 416 -6.81 -19.11 -15.30
CA PHE A 416 -6.57 -18.42 -14.04
C PHE A 416 -7.16 -19.21 -12.85
N ILE A 417 -8.42 -19.67 -12.96
CA ILE A 417 -9.05 -20.50 -11.93
C ILE A 417 -8.30 -21.82 -11.78
N LYS A 418 -7.93 -22.45 -12.90
CA LYS A 418 -7.18 -23.72 -12.88
C LYS A 418 -5.86 -23.58 -12.13
N VAL A 419 -5.07 -22.56 -12.41
CA VAL A 419 -3.77 -22.35 -11.75
C VAL A 419 -3.93 -21.99 -10.28
N GLN A 420 -4.92 -21.16 -9.92
CA GLN A 420 -5.25 -20.83 -8.53
C GLN A 420 -5.62 -22.06 -7.71
N ARG A 421 -6.52 -22.91 -8.25
CA ARG A 421 -6.92 -24.15 -7.58
C ARG A 421 -5.77 -25.15 -7.48
N ALA A 422 -4.96 -25.29 -8.54
CA ALA A 422 -3.84 -26.22 -8.58
C ALA A 422 -2.76 -25.86 -7.55
N ILE A 423 -2.35 -24.60 -7.49
CA ILE A 423 -1.26 -24.15 -6.62
C ILE A 423 -1.61 -24.27 -5.12
N TYR A 424 -2.89 -24.12 -4.79
CA TYR A 424 -3.42 -24.26 -3.44
C TYR A 424 -4.11 -25.61 -3.20
N SER A 425 -3.92 -26.63 -4.09
CA SER A 425 -4.31 -27.99 -3.81
C SER A 425 -3.44 -28.61 -2.71
N TRP A 426 -3.99 -29.58 -1.96
CA TRP A 426 -3.23 -30.25 -0.90
C TRP A 426 -1.88 -30.82 -1.37
N PRO A 427 -1.80 -31.55 -2.51
CA PRO A 427 -0.51 -32.04 -3.00
C PRO A 427 0.50 -30.92 -3.25
N ALA A 428 0.05 -29.81 -3.86
CA ALA A 428 0.93 -28.67 -4.16
C ALA A 428 1.40 -27.95 -2.88
N ILE A 429 0.52 -27.78 -1.89
CA ILE A 429 0.87 -27.17 -0.59
C ILE A 429 1.92 -28.05 0.13
N LEU A 430 1.67 -29.36 0.25
CA LEU A 430 2.58 -30.29 0.90
C LEU A 430 3.96 -30.31 0.23
N GLN A 431 3.99 -30.32 -1.12
CA GLN A 431 5.24 -30.33 -1.88
C GLN A 431 6.03 -29.01 -1.70
N ARG A 432 5.35 -27.84 -1.67
CA ARG A 432 6.01 -26.53 -1.54
C ARG A 432 6.53 -26.28 -0.14
N LEU A 433 5.74 -26.57 0.88
CA LEU A 433 6.07 -26.18 2.25
C LEU A 433 7.01 -27.17 2.94
N GLY A 434 6.82 -28.47 2.75
CA GLY A 434 7.53 -29.48 3.52
C GLY A 434 7.18 -29.41 5.04
N PRO A 435 7.69 -30.33 5.86
CA PRO A 435 7.23 -30.47 7.26
C PRO A 435 7.80 -29.44 8.25
N ARG A 436 8.76 -28.62 7.86
CA ARG A 436 9.54 -27.75 8.79
C ARG A 436 9.18 -26.26 8.75
N LYS A 437 8.09 -25.87 8.08
CA LYS A 437 7.67 -24.47 8.04
C LYS A 437 6.90 -24.08 9.31
N PRO A 438 6.99 -22.81 9.77
CA PRO A 438 6.21 -22.33 10.92
C PRO A 438 4.69 -22.48 10.72
N ASP A 439 3.95 -22.63 11.81
CA ASP A 439 2.48 -22.86 11.80
C ASP A 439 1.72 -21.79 11.03
N TRP A 440 2.14 -20.53 11.15
CA TRP A 440 1.47 -19.44 10.44
C TRP A 440 1.55 -19.58 8.90
N VAL A 441 2.63 -20.19 8.38
CA VAL A 441 2.77 -20.49 6.93
C VAL A 441 1.71 -21.50 6.50
N TRP A 442 1.49 -22.53 7.33
CA TRP A 442 0.48 -23.54 7.08
C TRP A 442 -0.94 -22.96 7.14
N LEU A 443 -1.22 -22.14 8.16
CA LEU A 443 -2.54 -21.51 8.34
C LEU A 443 -2.95 -20.64 7.16
N VAL A 444 -2.03 -19.81 6.64
CA VAL A 444 -2.31 -18.98 5.46
C VAL A 444 -2.58 -19.85 4.22
N ASN A 445 -1.76 -20.88 3.98
CA ASN A 445 -1.99 -21.79 2.84
C ASN A 445 -3.29 -22.56 2.96
N LEU A 446 -3.71 -22.94 4.18
CA LEU A 446 -4.99 -23.58 4.43
C LEU A 446 -6.16 -22.65 4.09
N ALA A 447 -6.11 -21.38 4.53
CA ALA A 447 -7.11 -20.39 4.19
C ALA A 447 -7.20 -20.19 2.66
N MET A 448 -6.05 -20.10 2.00
CA MET A 448 -5.98 -19.97 0.53
C MET A 448 -6.49 -21.23 -0.20
N HIS A 449 -6.29 -22.41 0.37
CA HIS A 449 -6.91 -23.64 -0.16
C HIS A 449 -8.44 -23.49 -0.19
N TYR A 450 -9.06 -23.21 0.96
CA TYR A 450 -10.52 -23.06 1.03
C TYR A 450 -11.06 -21.99 0.10
N PHE A 451 -10.36 -20.86 0.00
CA PHE A 451 -10.73 -19.78 -0.90
C PHE A 451 -10.64 -20.25 -2.36
N SER A 452 -9.51 -20.79 -2.78
CA SER A 452 -9.25 -21.16 -4.18
C SER A 452 -10.22 -22.19 -4.73
N GLN A 453 -10.68 -23.14 -3.89
CA GLN A 453 -11.64 -24.18 -4.33
C GLN A 453 -13.05 -23.63 -4.64
N ARG A 454 -13.38 -22.44 -4.12
CA ARG A 454 -14.69 -21.79 -4.32
C ARG A 454 -14.74 -20.83 -5.52
N LEU A 455 -13.61 -20.58 -6.16
CA LEU A 455 -13.55 -19.66 -7.29
C LEU A 455 -14.36 -20.19 -8.47
N THR A 456 -15.16 -19.31 -9.05
CA THR A 456 -15.91 -19.55 -10.32
C THR A 456 -15.63 -18.40 -11.28
N PRO A 457 -15.97 -18.51 -12.57
CA PRO A 457 -15.82 -17.38 -13.50
C PRO A 457 -16.53 -16.10 -13.02
N GLU A 458 -17.68 -16.23 -12.38
CA GLU A 458 -18.50 -15.12 -11.87
C GLU A 458 -17.78 -14.36 -10.75
N THR A 459 -16.85 -15.02 -10.03
CA THR A 459 -16.02 -14.39 -9.01
C THR A 459 -15.17 -13.24 -9.56
N PHE A 460 -14.88 -13.27 -10.87
CA PHE A 460 -13.96 -12.34 -11.53
C PHE A 460 -14.66 -11.40 -12.52
N LEU A 461 -15.96 -11.41 -12.60
CA LEU A 461 -16.78 -10.57 -13.47
C LEU A 461 -17.51 -9.50 -12.67
#